data_ad157db41ecf491741c7b82059f4f561
#
_entry.id   ad157db41ecf491741c7b82059f4f561
#
_cell.length_a   1.000
_cell.length_b   1.000
_cell.length_c   1.000
_cell.angle_alpha   90.00
_cell.angle_beta   90.00
_cell.angle_gamma   90.00
#
_symmetry.space_group_name_H-M   'P 1'
#
loop_
_entity.id
_entity.type
_entity.pdbx_description
1 polymer ?
#
loop_
_entity_poly.entity_id
_entity_poly.type
_entity_poly.pdbx_seq_one_letter_code
_entity_poly.pdbx_strand_id
1 'polypeptide(L)'
;QFSGDGTSSVYTLGEKEVDSVLWVKTDGVETEGWTADTQNGTVSFAQGSIPQKGLNNLEICWEKASTAKERIITKCTAGMNFGGNTDTRVFLYGNPDYPNYRFYSELANGLPSAEYFPETNYTVIGSSTLTDMVQQYDRQLIFTEDRAYYSYCELRTDALGNYYPSFPVYNLNFEKGNLIKGCAAVMDNTPVTLSDDGLNRWISTTVQDERNAVCFSAPISHTVKHILETGNAKNCCIYDRQSTGELYFSTPYGLYIYNYKANLWYRYDGIDAVQFCEIPGRLYWLNKEGKLYYFSEELTQDENGVITAYWCTPVSNFGAKGKKFDLLSVAVDTDNDNGTDLTVTANPNEIGQIMNSQTVSVDRNNSLLRRFFFKTEIKRVTAAKVIISSTHENRQADIKSITFKIKNKEVER
;
A
#
# COMPACT_ATOMS: atom_id res chain seq x y z
N GLN A 1 1.64 37.95 14.85
CA GLN A 1 0.63 38.92 15.31
C GLN A 1 1.26 39.88 16.33
N PHE A 2 0.80 41.13 16.34
CA PHE A 2 1.24 42.15 17.26
C PHE A 2 0.04 42.90 17.86
N SER A 3 0.25 43.54 19.00
CA SER A 3 -0.75 44.42 19.61
C SER A 3 -0.40 45.86 19.32
N GLY A 4 -1.28 46.60 18.70
CA GLY A 4 -1.14 48.02 18.50
C GLY A 4 -1.22 48.77 19.82
N ASP A 5 -0.42 49.82 20.02
CA ASP A 5 -0.47 50.72 21.18
C ASP A 5 -1.03 52.09 20.85
N GLY A 6 -1.29 52.37 19.58
CA GLY A 6 -1.76 53.64 19.06
C GLY A 6 -0.67 54.68 18.85
N THR A 7 0.59 54.33 19.13
CA THR A 7 1.73 55.33 19.08
C THR A 7 2.95 54.79 18.35
N SER A 8 3.20 53.44 18.43
CA SER A 8 4.34 52.81 17.79
C SER A 8 4.14 52.75 16.28
N SER A 9 5.07 53.34 15.55
CA SER A 9 5.08 53.34 14.09
C SER A 9 5.94 52.25 13.49
N VAL A 10 6.74 51.52 14.29
CA VAL A 10 7.65 50.49 13.81
C VAL A 10 7.42 49.19 14.59
N TYR A 11 7.24 48.11 13.86
CA TYR A 11 7.10 46.74 14.40
C TYR A 11 8.22 45.86 13.86
N THR A 12 8.90 45.16 14.77
CA THR A 12 10.01 44.28 14.43
C THR A 12 9.46 42.87 14.22
N LEU A 13 9.72 42.26 13.06
CA LEU A 13 9.41 40.88 12.76
C LEU A 13 10.30 39.97 13.61
N GLY A 14 9.90 38.71 13.74
CA GLY A 14 10.69 37.71 14.49
C GLY A 14 12.01 37.34 13.80
N GLU A 15 12.20 37.74 12.54
CA GLU A 15 13.35 37.42 11.71
C GLU A 15 13.89 38.68 11.01
N LYS A 16 15.21 38.64 10.70
CA LYS A 16 15.89 39.60 9.81
C LYS A 16 16.16 38.96 8.46
N GLU A 17 16.50 39.79 7.47
CA GLU A 17 16.78 39.36 6.11
C GLU A 17 15.59 38.54 5.53
N VAL A 18 14.40 39.10 5.67
CA VAL A 18 13.18 38.54 5.08
C VAL A 18 13.14 38.84 3.58
N ASP A 19 12.59 37.93 2.78
CA ASP A 19 12.53 38.13 1.33
C ASP A 19 11.48 39.17 0.94
N SER A 20 10.29 39.06 1.54
CA SER A 20 9.21 40.04 1.31
C SER A 20 8.24 40.11 2.48
N VAL A 21 7.48 41.22 2.54
CA VAL A 21 6.26 41.37 3.35
C VAL A 21 5.09 41.33 2.39
N LEU A 22 4.24 40.31 2.52
CA LEU A 22 3.16 40.04 1.58
C LEU A 22 1.95 40.95 1.81
N TRP A 23 1.55 41.07 3.06
CA TRP A 23 0.43 41.91 3.45
C TRP A 23 0.50 42.30 4.95
N VAL A 24 -0.19 43.37 5.27
CA VAL A 24 -0.40 43.84 6.65
C VAL A 24 -1.91 44.03 6.86
N LYS A 25 -2.45 43.51 7.94
CA LYS A 25 -3.85 43.66 8.34
C LYS A 25 -3.95 44.28 9.70
N THR A 26 -4.87 45.24 9.86
CA THR A 26 -5.26 45.81 11.14
C THR A 26 -6.73 45.48 11.40
N ASP A 27 -7.03 44.89 12.57
CA ASP A 27 -8.37 44.41 12.93
C ASP A 27 -8.99 43.49 11.85
N GLY A 28 -8.13 42.62 11.22
CA GLY A 28 -8.51 41.67 10.19
C GLY A 28 -8.70 42.28 8.78
N VAL A 29 -8.52 43.60 8.61
CA VAL A 29 -8.67 44.28 7.32
C VAL A 29 -7.28 44.66 6.78
N GLU A 30 -7.05 44.39 5.49
CA GLU A 30 -5.79 44.76 4.84
C GLU A 30 -5.60 46.26 4.85
N THR A 31 -4.40 46.72 5.26
CA THR A 31 -4.09 48.12 5.54
C THR A 31 -3.00 48.61 4.61
N GLU A 32 -3.16 49.81 4.08
CA GLU A 32 -2.15 50.51 3.29
C GLU A 32 -1.37 51.51 4.15
N GLY A 33 -0.32 52.14 3.59
CA GLY A 33 0.47 53.17 4.26
C GLY A 33 1.56 52.65 5.19
N TRP A 34 2.07 51.47 4.90
CA TRP A 34 3.24 50.85 5.52
C TRP A 34 4.40 50.69 4.54
N THR A 35 5.60 50.56 5.06
CA THR A 35 6.82 50.21 4.32
C THR A 35 7.60 49.17 5.09
N ALA A 36 8.21 48.21 4.36
CA ALA A 36 9.03 47.19 4.96
C ALA A 36 10.53 47.43 4.75
N ASP A 37 11.30 47.29 5.80
CA ASP A 37 12.75 47.11 5.73
C ASP A 37 13.03 45.64 5.89
N THR A 38 13.21 44.94 4.75
CA THR A 38 13.40 43.50 4.70
C THR A 38 14.73 43.07 5.31
N GLN A 39 15.77 43.90 5.25
CA GLN A 39 17.08 43.60 5.85
C GLN A 39 17.03 43.59 7.38
N ASN A 40 16.41 44.57 7.97
CA ASN A 40 16.29 44.68 9.41
C ASN A 40 15.07 43.91 9.96
N GLY A 41 14.19 43.42 9.10
CA GLY A 41 12.95 42.71 9.48
C GLY A 41 12.01 43.63 10.23
N THR A 42 11.75 44.85 9.70
CA THR A 42 10.83 45.79 10.33
C THR A 42 9.78 46.29 9.35
N VAL A 43 8.59 46.57 9.88
CA VAL A 43 7.51 47.22 9.15
C VAL A 43 7.21 48.54 9.82
N SER A 44 7.24 49.61 9.03
CA SER A 44 7.02 50.99 9.49
C SER A 44 5.73 51.57 8.91
N PHE A 45 4.93 52.22 9.73
CA PHE A 45 3.67 52.87 9.36
C PHE A 45 3.83 54.37 9.20
N ALA A 46 3.20 54.93 8.18
CA ALA A 46 3.07 56.39 8.05
C ALA A 46 2.22 56.92 9.21
N GLN A 47 2.41 58.22 9.55
CA GLN A 47 1.80 58.82 10.73
C GLN A 47 0.26 58.69 10.79
N GLY A 48 -0.41 58.61 9.65
CA GLY A 48 -1.87 58.44 9.57
C GLY A 48 -2.36 56.99 9.55
N SER A 49 -1.44 56.04 9.47
CA SER A 49 -1.74 54.59 9.36
C SER A 49 -1.26 53.75 10.55
N ILE A 50 -0.86 54.44 11.65
CA ILE A 50 -0.39 53.77 12.88
C ILE A 50 -1.53 52.90 13.45
N PRO A 51 -1.31 51.56 13.69
CA PRO A 51 -2.30 50.71 14.26
C PRO A 51 -2.84 51.22 15.59
N GLN A 52 -4.16 51.29 15.70
CA GLN A 52 -4.83 51.73 16.94
C GLN A 52 -4.56 50.74 18.07
N LYS A 53 -4.79 51.20 19.31
CA LYS A 53 -4.61 50.35 20.48
C LYS A 53 -5.56 49.17 20.43
N GLY A 54 -5.02 47.94 20.43
CA GLY A 54 -5.77 46.68 20.41
C GLY A 54 -4.89 45.51 20.74
N LEU A 55 -5.49 44.40 21.20
CA LEU A 55 -4.79 43.19 21.52
C LEU A 55 -4.77 42.30 20.27
N ASN A 56 -3.57 41.88 19.80
CA ASN A 56 -3.37 41.06 18.61
C ASN A 56 -4.11 41.54 17.36
N ASN A 57 -4.28 42.84 17.24
CA ASN A 57 -5.04 43.49 16.18
C ASN A 57 -4.20 43.86 14.95
N LEU A 58 -2.89 43.60 14.97
CA LEU A 58 -2.00 43.80 13.83
C LEU A 58 -1.42 42.44 13.40
N GLU A 59 -1.67 42.09 12.15
CA GLU A 59 -1.12 40.90 11.52
C GLU A 59 -0.19 41.31 10.37
N ILE A 60 1.02 40.76 10.36
CA ILE A 60 2.01 41.03 9.31
C ILE A 60 2.40 39.65 8.75
N CYS A 61 2.20 39.45 7.46
CA CYS A 61 2.62 38.25 6.74
C CYS A 61 3.91 38.54 5.96
N TRP A 62 4.91 37.75 6.19
CA TRP A 62 6.21 37.88 5.55
C TRP A 62 6.77 36.50 5.21
N GLU A 63 7.66 36.46 4.26
CA GLU A 63 8.33 35.24 3.83
C GLU A 63 9.85 35.37 3.90
N LYS A 64 10.50 34.29 4.19
CA LYS A 64 11.94 34.15 4.22
C LYS A 64 12.33 32.76 3.73
N ALA A 65 13.06 32.71 2.63
CA ALA A 65 13.58 31.45 2.12
C ALA A 65 14.63 30.88 3.08
N SER A 66 14.47 29.62 3.45
CA SER A 66 15.43 28.88 4.26
C SER A 66 15.72 27.53 3.61
N THR A 67 16.78 27.47 2.81
CA THR A 67 17.19 26.24 2.13
C THR A 67 17.48 25.08 3.09
N ALA A 68 17.93 25.36 4.32
CA ALA A 68 18.17 24.34 5.33
C ALA A 68 16.85 23.75 5.86
N LYS A 69 15.82 24.58 6.06
CA LYS A 69 14.49 24.17 6.53
C LYS A 69 13.66 23.55 5.42
N GLU A 70 13.73 24.09 4.22
CA GLU A 70 13.12 23.51 3.02
C GLU A 70 13.58 22.07 2.80
N ARG A 71 14.88 21.79 2.98
CA ARG A 71 15.43 20.43 2.84
C ARG A 71 14.86 19.42 3.82
N ILE A 72 14.33 19.84 4.97
CA ILE A 72 13.66 18.91 5.89
C ILE A 72 12.40 18.35 5.24
N ILE A 73 11.60 19.19 4.62
CA ILE A 73 10.34 18.79 3.99
C ILE A 73 10.58 18.13 2.64
N THR A 74 11.44 18.70 1.79
CA THR A 74 11.72 18.19 0.44
C THR A 74 12.45 16.84 0.41
N LYS A 75 13.10 16.44 1.50
CA LYS A 75 13.68 15.10 1.67
C LYS A 75 12.67 14.04 2.11
N CYS A 76 11.45 14.42 2.47
CA CYS A 76 10.40 13.43 2.76
C CYS A 76 10.05 12.66 1.48
N THR A 77 9.91 11.36 1.59
CA THR A 77 9.73 10.45 0.44
C THR A 77 8.34 9.85 0.37
N ALA A 78 7.48 10.16 1.34
CA ALA A 78 6.10 9.70 1.37
C ALA A 78 5.20 10.72 2.07
N GLY A 79 3.90 10.63 1.80
CA GLY A 79 2.92 11.48 2.43
C GLY A 79 1.50 10.97 2.24
N MET A 80 0.59 11.54 3.03
CA MET A 80 -0.84 11.28 2.93
C MET A 80 -1.62 12.51 3.38
N ASN A 81 -2.84 12.63 2.89
CA ASN A 81 -3.82 13.59 3.42
C ASN A 81 -4.56 12.96 4.59
N PHE A 82 -4.69 13.70 5.68
CA PHE A 82 -5.45 13.26 6.84
C PHE A 82 -5.98 14.46 7.62
N GLY A 83 -7.12 14.30 8.27
CA GLY A 83 -7.73 15.32 9.13
C GLY A 83 -9.22 15.11 9.32
N GLY A 84 -9.87 16.10 9.93
CA GLY A 84 -11.33 16.15 10.04
C GLY A 84 -11.99 16.72 8.78
N ASN A 85 -13.29 16.97 8.84
CA ASN A 85 -14.06 17.52 7.71
C ASN A 85 -13.57 18.91 7.24
N THR A 86 -12.97 19.70 8.13
CA THR A 86 -12.51 21.06 7.88
C THR A 86 -11.00 21.26 8.08
N ASP A 87 -10.33 20.27 8.62
CA ASP A 87 -8.94 20.39 9.10
C ASP A 87 -8.00 19.39 8.43
N THR A 88 -8.22 19.12 7.15
CA THR A 88 -7.33 18.22 6.40
C THR A 88 -5.93 18.84 6.29
N ARG A 89 -4.93 18.04 6.60
CA ARG A 89 -3.50 18.38 6.48
C ARG A 89 -2.81 17.40 5.55
N VAL A 90 -1.71 17.86 4.96
CA VAL A 90 -0.74 16.97 4.30
C VAL A 90 0.25 16.51 5.36
N PHE A 91 0.34 15.22 5.58
CA PHE A 91 1.35 14.59 6.43
C PHE A 91 2.48 14.05 5.56
N LEU A 92 3.72 14.36 5.92
CA LEU A 92 4.93 13.91 5.23
C LEU A 92 5.82 13.11 6.17
N TYR A 93 6.50 12.09 5.64
CA TYR A 93 7.42 11.23 6.39
C TYR A 93 8.48 10.60 5.47
N GLY A 94 9.34 9.74 6.04
CA GLY A 94 10.40 9.07 5.30
C GLY A 94 11.56 9.99 4.95
N ASN A 95 11.83 11.01 5.78
CA ASN A 95 13.03 11.82 5.69
C ASN A 95 14.23 11.02 6.26
N PRO A 96 15.34 10.84 5.51
CA PRO A 96 16.48 10.05 5.97
C PRO A 96 17.22 10.64 7.18
N ASP A 97 17.16 11.95 7.36
CA ASP A 97 17.78 12.64 8.50
C ASP A 97 16.89 12.62 9.75
N TYR A 98 15.59 12.41 9.56
CA TYR A 98 14.55 12.35 10.59
C TYR A 98 13.65 11.12 10.39
N PRO A 99 14.17 9.90 10.52
CA PRO A 99 13.50 8.68 10.05
C PRO A 99 12.21 8.34 10.82
N ASN A 100 12.07 8.81 12.05
CA ASN A 100 10.90 8.59 12.91
C ASN A 100 10.03 9.84 13.09
N TYR A 101 10.18 10.84 12.23
CA TYR A 101 9.38 12.07 12.27
C TYR A 101 8.23 12.01 11.29
N ARG A 102 7.11 12.58 11.72
CA ARG A 102 5.94 12.90 10.91
C ARG A 102 5.79 14.42 10.91
N PHE A 103 5.85 15.05 9.74
CA PHE A 103 5.61 16.47 9.54
C PHE A 103 4.20 16.70 9.02
N TYR A 104 3.55 17.82 9.34
CA TYR A 104 2.23 18.12 8.80
C TYR A 104 2.07 19.60 8.46
N SER A 105 1.30 19.84 7.38
CA SER A 105 1.03 21.20 6.90
C SER A 105 0.07 21.94 7.82
N GLU A 106 -0.01 23.27 7.66
CA GLU A 106 -0.94 24.13 8.37
C GLU A 106 -1.97 24.73 7.41
N LEU A 107 -3.00 25.35 7.95
CA LEU A 107 -3.94 26.13 7.16
C LEU A 107 -3.29 27.43 6.73
N ALA A 108 -3.41 27.78 5.46
CA ALA A 108 -3.11 29.10 4.96
C ALA A 108 -4.44 29.85 4.75
N ASN A 109 -4.61 30.99 5.45
CA ASN A 109 -5.85 31.77 5.41
C ASN A 109 -7.13 30.95 5.73
N GLY A 110 -7.03 30.00 6.67
CA GLY A 110 -8.14 29.14 7.07
C GLY A 110 -8.48 28.02 6.09
N LEU A 111 -7.70 27.84 5.03
CA LEU A 111 -7.87 26.77 4.04
C LEU A 111 -6.72 25.75 4.12
N PRO A 112 -6.97 24.45 3.88
CA PRO A 112 -5.92 23.46 3.82
C PRO A 112 -4.85 23.85 2.79
N SER A 113 -3.59 23.86 3.22
CA SER A 113 -2.44 24.17 2.36
C SER A 113 -1.49 22.97 2.31
N ALA A 114 -1.02 22.65 1.12
CA ALA A 114 0.01 21.66 0.89
C ALA A 114 1.42 22.25 0.85
N GLU A 115 1.54 23.56 0.94
CA GLU A 115 2.80 24.31 0.73
C GLU A 115 3.35 24.91 2.01
N TYR A 116 2.56 24.96 3.07
CA TYR A 116 2.95 25.63 4.31
C TYR A 116 3.15 24.63 5.45
N PHE A 117 4.40 24.43 5.86
CA PHE A 117 4.82 23.55 6.95
C PHE A 117 5.54 24.35 8.04
N PRO A 118 4.85 24.79 9.09
CA PRO A 118 5.49 25.43 10.25
C PRO A 118 6.52 24.52 10.90
N GLU A 119 7.61 25.09 11.41
CA GLU A 119 8.67 24.35 12.08
C GLU A 119 8.21 23.55 13.31
N THR A 120 7.11 23.99 13.92
CA THR A 120 6.52 23.33 15.10
C THR A 120 5.62 22.17 14.74
N ASN A 121 5.24 22.02 13.46
CA ASN A 121 4.29 21.02 13.02
C ASN A 121 4.97 19.70 12.69
N TYR A 122 5.51 19.05 13.72
CA TYR A 122 6.03 17.69 13.62
C TYR A 122 5.66 16.86 14.86
N THR A 123 5.75 15.55 14.71
CA THR A 123 5.61 14.60 15.81
C THR A 123 6.68 13.53 15.69
N VAL A 124 7.35 13.21 16.79
CA VAL A 124 8.31 12.11 16.86
C VAL A 124 7.56 10.83 17.20
N ILE A 125 7.69 9.81 16.36
CA ILE A 125 6.98 8.53 16.47
C ILE A 125 7.95 7.47 16.97
N GLY A 126 7.89 7.17 18.27
CA GLY A 126 8.76 6.16 18.85
C GLY A 126 10.26 6.40 18.60
N SER A 127 11.02 5.30 18.47
CA SER A 127 12.48 5.33 18.22
C SER A 127 12.90 4.65 16.93
N SER A 128 12.02 3.85 16.32
CA SER A 128 12.28 3.12 15.08
C SER A 128 11.82 3.92 13.88
N THR A 129 12.30 3.56 12.69
CA THR A 129 11.94 4.22 11.42
C THR A 129 10.43 4.16 11.18
N LEU A 130 9.82 5.28 10.86
CA LEU A 130 8.43 5.36 10.40
C LEU A 130 8.40 4.90 8.94
N THR A 131 7.70 3.80 8.69
CA THR A 131 7.66 3.15 7.39
C THR A 131 6.44 3.51 6.58
N ASP A 132 5.25 3.52 7.21
CA ASP A 132 4.01 3.85 6.51
C ASP A 132 2.96 4.50 7.42
N MET A 133 2.04 5.21 6.78
CA MET A 133 0.82 5.70 7.38
C MET A 133 -0.36 5.37 6.46
N VAL A 134 -1.47 4.90 7.04
CA VAL A 134 -2.72 4.64 6.31
C VAL A 134 -3.90 5.21 7.07
N GLN A 135 -4.97 5.53 6.36
CA GLN A 135 -6.21 6.00 6.97
C GLN A 135 -7.21 4.86 7.10
N GLN A 136 -7.73 4.66 8.30
CA GLN A 136 -8.87 3.81 8.56
C GLN A 136 -9.96 4.62 9.26
N TYR A 137 -11.08 4.86 8.58
CA TYR A 137 -12.17 5.72 9.06
C TYR A 137 -11.66 7.12 9.45
N ASP A 138 -11.83 7.52 10.70
CA ASP A 138 -11.40 8.77 11.32
C ASP A 138 -9.98 8.72 11.92
N ARG A 139 -9.25 7.63 11.73
CA ARG A 139 -7.95 7.39 12.31
C ARG A 139 -6.85 7.34 11.27
N GLN A 140 -5.74 7.95 11.59
CA GLN A 140 -4.47 7.73 10.94
C GLN A 140 -3.73 6.63 11.71
N LEU A 141 -3.48 5.50 11.06
CA LEU A 141 -2.63 4.46 11.59
C LEU A 141 -1.20 4.71 11.13
N ILE A 142 -0.28 4.63 12.05
CA ILE A 142 1.12 4.99 11.85
C ILE A 142 1.96 3.78 12.22
N PHE A 143 2.78 3.32 11.28
CA PHE A 143 3.60 2.14 11.46
C PHE A 143 5.09 2.49 11.46
N THR A 144 5.78 2.01 12.46
CA THR A 144 7.24 1.89 12.44
C THR A 144 7.62 0.44 12.09
N GLU A 145 8.91 0.17 11.93
CA GLU A 145 9.39 -1.17 11.61
C GLU A 145 8.89 -2.23 12.62
N ASP A 146 8.78 -1.87 13.89
CA ASP A 146 8.51 -2.78 15.02
C ASP A 146 7.22 -2.49 15.79
N ARG A 147 6.54 -1.38 15.52
CA ARG A 147 5.38 -0.92 16.31
C ARG A 147 4.30 -0.29 15.47
N ALA A 148 3.12 -0.22 16.06
CA ALA A 148 1.98 0.49 15.49
C ALA A 148 1.42 1.53 16.45
N TYR A 149 0.97 2.63 15.88
CA TYR A 149 0.37 3.76 16.57
C TYR A 149 -0.89 4.20 15.84
N TYR A 150 -1.73 4.98 16.50
CA TYR A 150 -2.84 5.66 15.84
C TYR A 150 -2.90 7.12 16.28
N SER A 151 -3.49 7.93 15.43
CA SER A 151 -3.75 9.35 15.64
C SER A 151 -5.13 9.69 15.09
N TYR A 152 -5.79 10.68 15.65
CA TYR A 152 -7.01 11.25 15.12
C TYR A 152 -6.99 12.76 15.30
N CYS A 153 -7.87 13.46 14.59
CA CYS A 153 -7.98 14.91 14.73
C CYS A 153 -8.82 15.25 15.97
N GLU A 154 -8.22 15.87 16.95
CA GLU A 154 -8.87 16.42 18.13
C GLU A 154 -8.96 17.94 18.03
N LEU A 155 -10.10 18.49 18.32
CA LEU A 155 -10.21 19.94 18.54
C LEU A 155 -9.84 20.26 20.00
N ARG A 156 -8.81 21.06 20.18
CA ARG A 156 -8.37 21.56 21.48
C ARG A 156 -8.64 23.04 21.58
N THR A 157 -8.73 23.56 22.80
CA THR A 157 -8.93 24.97 23.08
C THR A 157 -7.66 25.56 23.68
N ASP A 158 -7.18 26.67 23.13
CA ASP A 158 -6.07 27.42 23.68
C ASP A 158 -6.47 28.21 24.95
N ALA A 159 -5.51 28.86 25.57
CA ALA A 159 -5.75 29.68 26.77
C ALA A 159 -6.66 30.90 26.53
N LEU A 160 -6.89 31.28 25.28
CA LEU A 160 -7.74 32.36 24.87
C LEU A 160 -9.16 31.92 24.46
N GLY A 161 -9.40 30.59 24.46
CA GLY A 161 -10.68 30.01 24.07
C GLY A 161 -10.82 29.72 22.57
N ASN A 162 -9.77 29.85 21.77
CA ASN A 162 -9.81 29.52 20.35
C ASN A 162 -9.63 28.03 20.14
N TYR A 163 -10.40 27.46 19.21
CA TYR A 163 -10.26 26.06 18.82
C TYR A 163 -9.14 25.89 17.81
N TYR A 164 -8.32 24.85 18.01
CA TYR A 164 -7.29 24.45 17.07
C TYR A 164 -7.23 22.92 16.95
N PRO A 165 -6.95 22.38 15.74
CA PRO A 165 -6.79 20.95 15.54
C PRO A 165 -5.48 20.46 16.15
N SER A 166 -5.52 19.27 16.74
CA SER A 166 -4.36 18.58 17.30
C SER A 166 -4.38 17.13 16.82
N PHE A 167 -3.22 16.57 16.59
CA PHE A 167 -3.05 15.20 16.07
C PHE A 167 -2.20 14.35 17.05
N PRO A 168 -2.71 14.06 18.26
CA PRO A 168 -1.98 13.27 19.25
C PRO A 168 -1.75 11.86 18.72
N VAL A 169 -0.67 11.23 19.19
CA VAL A 169 -0.29 9.87 18.81
C VAL A 169 -0.38 8.94 20.01
N TYR A 170 -1.05 7.83 19.82
CA TYR A 170 -1.30 6.81 20.82
C TYR A 170 -0.72 5.47 20.39
N ASN A 171 -0.24 4.68 21.34
CA ASN A 171 0.25 3.34 21.07
C ASN A 171 -0.90 2.39 20.73
N LEU A 172 -0.70 1.55 19.72
CA LEU A 172 -1.64 0.51 19.31
C LEU A 172 -1.06 -0.89 19.58
N ASN A 173 0.18 -1.12 19.19
CA ASN A 173 0.87 -2.39 19.36
C ASN A 173 2.38 -2.16 19.55
N PHE A 174 3.00 -2.91 20.47
CA PHE A 174 4.43 -2.77 20.79
C PHE A 174 5.33 -3.84 20.16
N GLU A 175 4.76 -4.85 19.50
CA GLU A 175 5.49 -6.00 18.97
C GLU A 175 5.38 -6.13 17.44
N LYS A 176 4.37 -5.49 16.84
CA LYS A 176 4.10 -5.57 15.42
C LYS A 176 4.02 -4.19 14.79
N GLY A 177 4.69 -4.04 13.66
CA GLY A 177 4.69 -2.84 12.86
C GLY A 177 4.55 -3.16 11.37
N ASN A 178 5.22 -2.35 10.55
CA ASN A 178 5.37 -2.59 9.13
C ASN A 178 6.86 -2.47 8.78
N LEU A 179 7.49 -3.58 8.43
CA LEU A 179 8.94 -3.63 8.19
C LEU A 179 9.41 -2.73 7.04
N ILE A 180 8.58 -2.54 6.03
CA ILE A 180 9.00 -1.97 4.76
C ILE A 180 8.02 -0.91 4.30
N LYS A 181 8.55 0.24 3.90
CA LYS A 181 7.80 1.32 3.26
C LYS A 181 7.07 0.81 2.00
N GLY A 182 5.79 1.18 1.86
CA GLY A 182 4.93 0.75 0.76
C GLY A 182 4.27 -0.61 1.01
N CYS A 183 4.46 -1.21 2.19
CA CYS A 183 3.86 -2.49 2.56
C CYS A 183 2.73 -2.36 3.59
N ALA A 184 2.10 -1.19 3.68
CA ALA A 184 0.86 -1.00 4.43
C ALA A 184 -0.27 -0.55 3.51
N ALA A 185 -1.45 -1.13 3.69
CA ALA A 185 -2.68 -0.78 2.96
C ALA A 185 -3.91 -0.99 3.85
N VAL A 186 -5.08 -0.60 3.36
CA VAL A 186 -6.37 -0.89 4.01
C VAL A 186 -7.19 -1.78 3.09
N MET A 187 -7.24 -3.06 3.41
CA MET A 187 -7.96 -4.10 2.70
C MET A 187 -9.35 -4.29 3.31
N ASP A 188 -10.39 -3.99 2.57
CA ASP A 188 -11.79 -4.11 3.04
C ASP A 188 -11.97 -3.53 4.47
N ASN A 189 -11.58 -2.27 4.65
CA ASN A 189 -11.55 -1.55 5.93
C ASN A 189 -10.65 -2.17 7.02
N THR A 190 -9.87 -3.18 6.71
CA THR A 190 -8.93 -3.80 7.63
C THR A 190 -7.51 -3.44 7.24
N PRO A 191 -6.75 -2.77 8.09
CA PRO A 191 -5.35 -2.46 7.80
C PRO A 191 -4.51 -3.74 7.66
N VAL A 192 -3.57 -3.69 6.74
CA VAL A 192 -2.64 -4.79 6.44
C VAL A 192 -1.23 -4.26 6.42
N THR A 193 -0.29 -4.99 7.01
CA THR A 193 1.14 -4.67 7.02
C THR A 193 1.99 -5.90 6.78
N LEU A 194 3.23 -5.69 6.34
CA LEU A 194 4.25 -6.72 6.30
C LEU A 194 5.08 -6.69 7.59
N SER A 195 5.02 -7.76 8.37
CA SER A 195 5.80 -7.95 9.59
C SER A 195 6.79 -9.12 9.45
N ASP A 196 7.53 -9.41 10.49
CA ASP A 196 8.55 -10.46 10.54
C ASP A 196 8.02 -11.89 10.31
N ASP A 197 6.73 -12.13 10.61
CA ASP A 197 6.05 -13.41 10.41
C ASP A 197 5.21 -13.47 9.13
N GLY A 198 5.12 -12.38 8.37
CA GLY A 198 4.39 -12.32 7.11
C GLY A 198 3.45 -11.13 7.00
N LEU A 199 2.45 -11.27 6.11
CA LEU A 199 1.41 -10.27 5.98
C LEU A 199 0.39 -10.42 7.10
N ASN A 200 0.20 -9.35 7.86
CA ASN A 200 -0.71 -9.29 9.00
C ASN A 200 -1.90 -8.39 8.69
N ARG A 201 -3.09 -8.82 9.08
CA ARG A 201 -4.29 -7.99 9.12
C ARG A 201 -4.57 -7.55 10.55
N TRP A 202 -4.98 -6.31 10.71
CA TRP A 202 -5.27 -5.70 12.01
C TRP A 202 -6.75 -5.86 12.34
N ILE A 203 -7.07 -6.83 13.19
CA ILE A 203 -8.46 -7.17 13.54
C ILE A 203 -9.13 -6.17 14.48
N SER A 204 -8.34 -5.34 15.16
CA SER A 204 -8.79 -4.21 15.95
C SER A 204 -7.76 -3.10 15.96
N THR A 205 -8.21 -1.86 15.84
CA THR A 205 -7.40 -0.64 15.93
C THR A 205 -7.95 0.34 16.96
N THR A 206 -8.87 -0.12 17.81
CA THR A 206 -9.56 0.70 18.80
C THR A 206 -9.00 0.59 20.21
N VAL A 207 -8.35 -0.51 20.52
CA VAL A 207 -7.78 -0.82 21.82
C VAL A 207 -6.35 -1.29 21.64
N GLN A 208 -5.45 -0.86 22.50
CA GLN A 208 -4.10 -1.38 22.54
C GLN A 208 -4.13 -2.86 22.96
N ASP A 209 -3.69 -3.74 22.06
CA ASP A 209 -3.57 -5.18 22.32
C ASP A 209 -2.50 -5.75 21.39
N GLU A 210 -1.60 -6.55 21.90
CA GLU A 210 -0.54 -7.22 21.11
C GLU A 210 -1.08 -8.28 20.15
N ARG A 211 -2.32 -8.76 20.38
CA ARG A 211 -3.01 -9.74 19.52
C ARG A 211 -3.82 -9.10 18.39
N ASN A 212 -3.72 -7.80 18.21
CA ASN A 212 -4.47 -7.08 17.18
C ASN A 212 -4.06 -7.47 15.75
N ALA A 213 -2.82 -7.90 15.55
CA ALA A 213 -2.28 -8.28 14.26
C ALA A 213 -2.28 -9.81 14.09
N VAL A 214 -2.92 -10.30 13.03
CA VAL A 214 -3.05 -11.74 12.73
C VAL A 214 -2.51 -12.03 11.34
N CYS A 215 -1.50 -12.91 11.26
CA CYS A 215 -0.92 -13.35 10.00
C CYS A 215 -1.93 -14.13 9.15
N PHE A 216 -2.10 -13.74 7.88
CA PHE A 216 -2.98 -14.41 6.92
C PHE A 216 -2.24 -14.93 5.68
N SER A 217 -0.96 -14.67 5.55
CA SER A 217 -0.12 -15.10 4.42
C SER A 217 0.47 -16.51 4.58
N ALA A 218 -0.08 -17.35 5.46
CA ALA A 218 0.40 -18.70 5.67
C ALA A 218 0.55 -19.53 4.36
N PRO A 219 -0.34 -19.45 3.36
CA PRO A 219 -0.18 -20.17 2.09
C PRO A 219 1.07 -19.78 1.30
N ILE A 220 1.58 -18.57 1.45
CA ILE A 220 2.79 -18.06 0.77
C ILE A 220 3.96 -17.84 1.74
N SER A 221 3.89 -18.42 2.94
CA SER A 221 4.87 -18.19 4.02
C SER A 221 6.31 -18.48 3.62
N HIS A 222 6.55 -19.52 2.81
CA HIS A 222 7.89 -19.84 2.30
C HIS A 222 8.48 -18.69 1.48
N THR A 223 7.70 -18.07 0.60
CA THR A 223 8.13 -16.94 -0.22
C THR A 223 8.40 -15.72 0.66
N VAL A 224 7.48 -15.40 1.57
CA VAL A 224 7.65 -14.25 2.48
C VAL A 224 8.90 -14.42 3.33
N LYS A 225 9.09 -15.60 3.91
CA LYS A 225 10.30 -15.91 4.69
C LYS A 225 11.57 -15.73 3.84
N HIS A 226 11.60 -16.26 2.63
CA HIS A 226 12.74 -16.10 1.73
C HIS A 226 13.04 -14.63 1.39
N ILE A 227 12.00 -13.81 1.16
CA ILE A 227 12.14 -12.37 0.90
C ILE A 227 12.77 -11.66 2.11
N LEU A 228 12.31 -11.98 3.32
CA LEU A 228 12.83 -11.38 4.55
C LEU A 228 14.28 -11.81 4.82
N GLU A 229 14.61 -13.08 4.67
CA GLU A 229 15.96 -13.61 4.88
C GLU A 229 16.99 -13.10 3.87
N THR A 230 16.59 -12.85 2.64
CA THR A 230 17.49 -12.35 1.57
C THR A 230 17.67 -10.84 1.57
N GLY A 231 16.95 -10.10 2.44
CA GLY A 231 16.97 -8.64 2.50
C GLY A 231 16.32 -7.95 1.29
N ASN A 232 15.54 -8.69 0.50
CA ASN A 232 14.86 -8.19 -0.69
C ASN A 232 13.50 -7.52 -0.38
N ALA A 233 13.09 -7.50 0.87
CA ALA A 233 11.82 -6.94 1.32
C ALA A 233 11.63 -5.46 0.93
N LYS A 234 12.71 -4.67 0.88
CA LYS A 234 12.68 -3.25 0.45
C LYS A 234 12.12 -3.01 -0.97
N ASN A 235 12.02 -4.06 -1.77
CA ASN A 235 11.49 -4.01 -3.13
C ASN A 235 10.05 -4.54 -3.20
N CYS A 236 9.39 -4.72 -2.07
CA CYS A 236 8.00 -5.14 -1.98
C CYS A 236 7.08 -3.92 -1.89
N CYS A 237 5.87 -4.07 -2.40
CA CYS A 237 4.78 -3.12 -2.14
C CYS A 237 3.43 -3.84 -2.07
N ILE A 238 2.48 -3.22 -1.38
CA ILE A 238 1.11 -3.72 -1.23
C ILE A 238 0.14 -2.69 -1.78
N TYR A 239 -0.88 -3.18 -2.48
CA TYR A 239 -1.97 -2.35 -2.96
C TYR A 239 -3.30 -3.08 -2.83
N ASP A 240 -4.32 -2.42 -2.28
CA ASP A 240 -5.69 -2.96 -2.23
C ASP A 240 -6.51 -2.44 -3.41
N ARG A 241 -6.99 -3.34 -4.25
CA ARG A 241 -7.93 -3.05 -5.32
C ARG A 241 -9.35 -3.39 -4.86
N GLN A 242 -10.01 -2.45 -4.22
CA GLN A 242 -11.34 -2.64 -3.65
C GLN A 242 -12.39 -3.03 -4.70
N SER A 243 -12.27 -2.54 -5.93
CA SER A 243 -13.20 -2.82 -7.03
C SER A 243 -13.34 -4.31 -7.33
N THR A 244 -12.24 -5.07 -7.26
CA THR A 244 -12.22 -6.52 -7.50
C THR A 244 -12.23 -7.34 -6.20
N GLY A 245 -11.87 -6.75 -5.07
CA GLY A 245 -11.71 -7.45 -3.79
C GLY A 245 -10.41 -8.22 -3.71
N GLU A 246 -9.32 -7.59 -4.16
CA GLU A 246 -8.01 -8.21 -4.30
C GLU A 246 -6.91 -7.36 -3.70
N LEU A 247 -6.09 -7.97 -2.85
CA LEU A 247 -4.86 -7.38 -2.34
C LEU A 247 -3.68 -7.84 -3.19
N TYR A 248 -2.97 -6.91 -3.77
CA TYR A 248 -1.78 -7.11 -4.58
C TYR A 248 -0.54 -6.98 -3.70
N PHE A 249 0.26 -8.02 -3.63
CA PHE A 249 1.55 -8.04 -2.96
C PHE A 249 2.65 -8.29 -3.98
N SER A 250 3.29 -7.22 -4.43
CA SER A 250 4.42 -7.30 -5.36
C SER A 250 5.72 -7.59 -4.62
N THR A 251 6.49 -8.47 -5.20
CA THR A 251 7.77 -8.93 -4.66
C THR A 251 8.79 -9.07 -5.79
N PRO A 252 10.09 -9.15 -5.51
CA PRO A 252 11.11 -9.45 -6.52
C PRO A 252 10.93 -10.80 -7.23
N TYR A 253 10.08 -11.67 -6.69
CA TYR A 253 9.84 -13.03 -7.21
C TYR A 253 8.49 -13.18 -7.93
N GLY A 254 7.78 -12.08 -8.14
CA GLY A 254 6.49 -12.01 -8.81
C GLY A 254 5.41 -11.34 -7.95
N LEU A 255 4.25 -11.20 -8.54
CA LEU A 255 3.09 -10.58 -7.93
C LEU A 255 2.18 -11.64 -7.34
N TYR A 256 1.96 -11.60 -6.03
CA TYR A 256 1.01 -12.43 -5.31
C TYR A 256 -0.28 -11.67 -5.10
N ILE A 257 -1.40 -12.28 -5.39
CA ILE A 257 -2.71 -11.66 -5.29
C ILE A 257 -3.56 -12.49 -4.32
N TYR A 258 -4.08 -11.81 -3.32
CA TYR A 258 -5.03 -12.38 -2.38
C TYR A 258 -6.43 -11.89 -2.70
N ASN A 259 -7.26 -12.77 -3.26
CA ASN A 259 -8.69 -12.51 -3.41
C ASN A 259 -9.37 -12.77 -2.06
N TYR A 260 -9.69 -11.70 -1.33
CA TYR A 260 -10.23 -11.82 0.02
C TYR A 260 -11.71 -12.19 0.07
N LYS A 261 -12.44 -12.05 -1.06
CA LYS A 261 -13.82 -12.54 -1.18
C LYS A 261 -13.87 -14.06 -1.31
N ALA A 262 -12.92 -14.63 -2.05
CA ALA A 262 -12.82 -16.07 -2.26
C ALA A 262 -11.86 -16.76 -1.28
N ASN A 263 -11.08 -16.00 -0.50
CA ASN A 263 -10.02 -16.47 0.40
C ASN A 263 -8.99 -17.34 -0.34
N LEU A 264 -8.53 -16.86 -1.48
CA LEU A 264 -7.58 -17.54 -2.36
C LEU A 264 -6.35 -16.70 -2.61
N TRP A 265 -5.20 -17.40 -2.77
CA TRP A 265 -3.96 -16.82 -3.28
C TRP A 265 -3.68 -17.33 -4.68
N TYR A 266 -3.26 -16.42 -5.57
CA TYR A 266 -2.70 -16.77 -6.88
C TYR A 266 -1.53 -15.84 -7.21
N ARG A 267 -0.79 -16.16 -8.27
CA ARG A 267 0.47 -15.50 -8.58
C ARG A 267 0.55 -15.18 -10.06
N TYR A 268 1.06 -13.98 -10.36
CA TYR A 268 1.53 -13.62 -11.69
C TYR A 268 3.06 -13.53 -11.69
N ASP A 269 3.68 -14.20 -12.66
CA ASP A 269 5.11 -14.14 -12.90
C ASP A 269 5.45 -12.95 -13.79
N GLY A 270 6.68 -12.46 -13.72
CA GLY A 270 7.17 -11.39 -14.59
C GLY A 270 6.73 -9.98 -14.21
N ILE A 271 6.05 -9.81 -13.07
CA ILE A 271 5.62 -8.50 -12.56
C ILE A 271 6.44 -8.16 -11.31
N ASP A 272 7.20 -7.07 -11.39
CA ASP A 272 8.06 -6.52 -10.33
C ASP A 272 7.64 -5.08 -9.97
N ALA A 273 6.36 -4.88 -9.70
CA ALA A 273 5.80 -3.58 -9.41
C ALA A 273 6.41 -2.99 -8.12
N VAL A 274 6.78 -1.72 -8.18
CA VAL A 274 7.20 -0.93 -7.02
C VAL A 274 6.10 0.00 -6.52
N GLN A 275 5.09 0.27 -7.36
CA GLN A 275 3.93 1.07 -7.03
C GLN A 275 2.76 0.74 -7.94
N PHE A 276 1.55 0.85 -7.39
CA PHE A 276 0.29 0.72 -8.11
C PHE A 276 -0.51 2.02 -8.05
N CYS A 277 -1.33 2.24 -9.09
CA CYS A 277 -2.28 3.33 -9.14
C CYS A 277 -3.51 2.88 -9.93
N GLU A 278 -4.70 3.08 -9.40
CA GLU A 278 -5.94 2.85 -10.14
C GLU A 278 -6.48 4.17 -10.69
N ILE A 279 -6.59 4.23 -12.01
CA ILE A 279 -7.29 5.29 -12.74
C ILE A 279 -8.60 4.67 -13.23
N PRO A 280 -9.75 5.36 -13.20
CA PRO A 280 -11.06 4.74 -13.42
C PRO A 280 -11.08 3.66 -14.50
N GLY A 281 -11.38 2.43 -14.07
CA GLY A 281 -11.47 1.23 -14.91
C GLY A 281 -10.17 0.50 -15.21
N ARG A 282 -8.99 1.01 -14.77
CA ARG A 282 -7.71 0.35 -15.06
C ARG A 282 -6.75 0.43 -13.88
N LEU A 283 -6.09 -0.68 -13.58
CA LEU A 283 -4.99 -0.74 -12.63
C LEU A 283 -3.66 -0.61 -13.38
N TYR A 284 -2.90 0.42 -13.00
CA TYR A 284 -1.55 0.67 -13.49
C TYR A 284 -0.51 0.25 -12.46
N TRP A 285 0.66 -0.12 -12.93
CA TRP A 285 1.80 -0.38 -12.07
C TRP A 285 3.09 0.14 -12.69
N LEU A 286 4.01 0.55 -11.82
CA LEU A 286 5.33 1.06 -12.17
C LEU A 286 6.37 0.03 -11.78
N ASN A 287 7.30 -0.31 -12.68
CA ASN A 287 8.44 -1.15 -12.33
C ASN A 287 9.62 -0.33 -11.78
N LYS A 288 10.63 -1.01 -11.27
CA LYS A 288 11.85 -0.38 -10.75
C LYS A 288 12.66 0.43 -11.78
N GLU A 289 12.43 0.20 -13.07
CA GLU A 289 13.10 0.89 -14.18
C GLU A 289 12.36 2.17 -14.60
N GLY A 290 11.21 2.46 -13.98
CA GLY A 290 10.38 3.62 -14.28
C GLY A 290 9.43 3.42 -15.47
N LYS A 291 9.24 2.19 -15.95
CA LYS A 291 8.25 1.87 -16.96
C LYS A 291 6.87 1.72 -16.33
N LEU A 292 5.87 2.30 -17.00
CA LEU A 292 4.47 2.24 -16.60
C LEU A 292 3.73 1.19 -17.44
N TYR A 293 3.03 0.29 -16.77
CA TYR A 293 2.21 -0.76 -17.36
C TYR A 293 0.77 -0.67 -16.87
N TYR A 294 -0.14 -1.38 -17.50
CA TYR A 294 -1.51 -1.55 -17.02
C TYR A 294 -2.00 -2.98 -17.24
N PHE A 295 -2.92 -3.42 -16.38
CA PHE A 295 -3.61 -4.70 -16.56
C PHE A 295 -4.75 -4.54 -17.57
N SER A 296 -4.83 -5.48 -18.52
CA SER A 296 -5.89 -5.55 -19.52
C SER A 296 -6.57 -6.90 -19.47
N GLU A 297 -7.90 -6.91 -19.48
CA GLU A 297 -8.71 -8.13 -19.58
C GLU A 297 -8.88 -8.59 -21.05
N GLU A 298 -8.52 -7.72 -21.99
CA GLU A 298 -8.68 -7.99 -23.43
C GLU A 298 -7.46 -8.65 -24.07
N LEU A 299 -6.29 -8.53 -23.41
CA LEU A 299 -5.02 -9.02 -23.94
C LEU A 299 -4.67 -10.38 -23.32
N THR A 300 -4.23 -11.30 -24.19
CA THR A 300 -3.74 -12.64 -23.81
C THR A 300 -2.22 -12.76 -23.96
N GLN A 301 -1.58 -11.68 -24.38
CA GLN A 301 -0.14 -11.58 -24.56
C GLN A 301 0.41 -10.37 -23.78
N ASP A 302 1.62 -10.48 -23.32
CA ASP A 302 2.40 -9.39 -22.73
C ASP A 302 3.63 -9.06 -23.62
N GLU A 303 4.53 -8.20 -23.16
CA GLU A 303 5.76 -7.85 -23.89
C GLU A 303 6.63 -9.08 -24.20
N ASN A 304 6.53 -10.14 -23.42
CA ASN A 304 7.35 -11.37 -23.53
C ASN A 304 6.69 -12.45 -24.38
N GLY A 305 5.48 -12.22 -24.88
CA GLY A 305 4.70 -13.13 -25.71
C GLY A 305 3.44 -13.66 -25.03
N VAL A 306 3.07 -14.88 -25.35
CA VAL A 306 1.83 -15.52 -24.89
C VAL A 306 1.87 -15.79 -23.39
N ILE A 307 0.83 -15.37 -22.68
CA ILE A 307 0.68 -15.63 -21.25
C ILE A 307 0.32 -17.11 -21.02
N THR A 308 1.15 -17.83 -20.26
CA THR A 308 0.87 -19.21 -19.85
C THR A 308 0.20 -19.19 -18.48
N ALA A 309 -1.05 -19.67 -18.43
CA ALA A 309 -1.75 -19.90 -17.18
C ALA A 309 -1.56 -21.34 -16.73
N TYR A 310 -1.29 -21.57 -15.44
CA TYR A 310 -1.21 -22.92 -14.89
C TYR A 310 -1.80 -23.01 -13.48
N TRP A 311 -2.35 -24.15 -13.19
CA TRP A 311 -2.81 -24.57 -11.88
C TRP A 311 -2.16 -25.89 -11.50
N CYS A 312 -1.78 -26.07 -10.25
CA CYS A 312 -1.18 -27.33 -9.81
C CYS A 312 -1.70 -27.76 -8.45
N THR A 313 -1.81 -29.08 -8.28
CA THR A 313 -2.01 -29.63 -6.95
C THR A 313 -0.73 -29.49 -6.11
N PRO A 314 -0.83 -29.47 -4.78
CA PRO A 314 0.32 -29.87 -3.97
C PRO A 314 0.69 -31.33 -4.30
N VAL A 315 1.87 -31.75 -3.89
CA VAL A 315 2.21 -33.18 -3.91
C VAL A 315 1.22 -33.89 -3.00
N SER A 316 0.39 -34.74 -3.58
CA SER A 316 -0.76 -35.35 -2.92
C SER A 316 -0.82 -36.87 -3.09
N ASN A 317 -1.35 -37.55 -2.09
CA ASN A 317 -1.71 -38.97 -2.16
C ASN A 317 -3.14 -39.20 -2.70
N PHE A 318 -3.86 -38.12 -3.08
CA PHE A 318 -5.24 -38.18 -3.58
C PHE A 318 -6.20 -39.04 -2.75
N GLY A 319 -6.00 -39.07 -1.42
CA GLY A 319 -6.82 -39.87 -0.50
C GLY A 319 -6.39 -41.34 -0.30
N ALA A 320 -5.29 -41.75 -0.90
CA ALA A 320 -4.80 -43.14 -0.80
C ALA A 320 -4.13 -43.51 0.55
N LYS A 321 -4.20 -42.67 1.55
CA LYS A 321 -3.74 -42.80 2.96
C LYS A 321 -2.76 -43.98 3.21
N GLY A 322 -1.45 -43.78 2.96
CA GLY A 322 -0.39 -44.74 3.25
C GLY A 322 -0.31 -45.93 2.29
N LYS A 323 -1.12 -45.95 1.24
CA LYS A 323 -1.10 -47.00 0.18
C LYS A 323 -0.50 -46.44 -1.10
N LYS A 324 0.08 -47.32 -1.91
CA LYS A 324 0.39 -46.97 -3.30
C LYS A 324 -0.89 -46.90 -4.12
N PHE A 325 -0.88 -46.01 -5.11
CA PHE A 325 -2.00 -45.86 -6.03
C PHE A 325 -1.54 -45.75 -7.49
N ASP A 326 -2.43 -46.04 -8.41
CA ASP A 326 -2.30 -45.64 -9.80
C ASP A 326 -3.16 -44.41 -10.03
N LEU A 327 -2.59 -43.33 -10.60
CA LEU A 327 -3.37 -42.23 -11.13
C LEU A 327 -3.72 -42.58 -12.58
N LEU A 328 -4.99 -42.90 -12.83
CA LEU A 328 -5.43 -43.43 -14.11
C LEU A 328 -5.74 -42.32 -15.11
N SER A 329 -6.44 -41.31 -14.69
CA SER A 329 -6.79 -40.17 -15.52
C SER A 329 -7.10 -38.93 -14.71
N VAL A 330 -6.98 -37.80 -15.37
CA VAL A 330 -7.47 -36.49 -14.93
C VAL A 330 -8.57 -36.08 -15.90
N ALA A 331 -9.73 -35.71 -15.40
CA ALA A 331 -10.77 -35.07 -16.22
C ALA A 331 -10.88 -33.59 -15.87
N VAL A 332 -10.93 -32.77 -16.90
CA VAL A 332 -11.04 -31.31 -16.77
C VAL A 332 -12.31 -30.87 -17.46
N ASP A 333 -13.19 -30.20 -16.74
CA ASP A 333 -14.40 -29.59 -17.28
C ASP A 333 -14.15 -28.12 -17.56
N THR A 334 -14.45 -27.65 -18.77
CA THR A 334 -14.29 -26.25 -19.19
C THR A 334 -15.60 -25.69 -19.71
N ASP A 335 -15.78 -24.39 -19.58
CA ASP A 335 -16.95 -23.63 -20.03
C ASP A 335 -16.60 -22.72 -21.23
N ASN A 336 -15.59 -23.09 -21.99
CA ASN A 336 -15.13 -22.22 -23.07
C ASN A 336 -15.77 -22.58 -24.42
N ASP A 337 -16.44 -21.61 -25.00
CA ASP A 337 -16.88 -21.63 -26.42
C ASP A 337 -15.71 -21.45 -27.40
N ASN A 338 -14.53 -21.29 -26.91
CA ASN A 338 -13.41 -20.74 -27.66
C ASN A 338 -12.18 -21.64 -27.53
N GLY A 339 -11.73 -22.18 -28.66
CA GLY A 339 -10.57 -23.06 -28.73
C GLY A 339 -9.38 -22.59 -27.89
N THR A 340 -8.93 -23.42 -26.97
CA THR A 340 -7.73 -23.21 -26.16
C THR A 340 -7.01 -24.56 -26.06
N ASP A 341 -5.71 -24.53 -25.83
CA ASP A 341 -4.93 -25.72 -25.58
C ASP A 341 -4.82 -25.97 -24.08
N LEU A 342 -5.24 -27.16 -23.67
CA LEU A 342 -5.06 -27.67 -22.30
C LEU A 342 -3.98 -28.72 -22.26
N THR A 343 -2.97 -28.50 -21.43
CA THR A 343 -1.92 -29.49 -21.17
C THR A 343 -2.05 -29.98 -19.73
N VAL A 344 -2.20 -31.29 -19.56
CA VAL A 344 -2.17 -31.92 -18.24
C VAL A 344 -0.89 -32.71 -18.10
N THR A 345 -0.10 -32.34 -17.10
CA THR A 345 1.15 -32.98 -16.73
C THR A 345 1.00 -33.63 -15.37
N ALA A 346 1.18 -34.95 -15.32
CA ALA A 346 1.20 -35.68 -14.07
C ALA A 346 2.65 -36.06 -13.71
N ASN A 347 3.10 -35.61 -12.56
CA ASN A 347 4.46 -35.80 -12.07
C ASN A 347 4.43 -36.72 -10.84
N PRO A 348 4.96 -37.96 -10.95
CA PRO A 348 5.11 -38.81 -9.80
C PRO A 348 6.21 -38.29 -8.88
N ASN A 349 5.95 -38.28 -7.58
CA ASN A 349 6.93 -37.85 -6.59
C ASN A 349 7.79 -39.05 -6.12
N GLU A 350 8.29 -39.84 -7.06
CA GLU A 350 9.15 -41.04 -6.79
C GLU A 350 10.33 -41.06 -7.76
N ILE A 351 11.50 -41.46 -7.26
CA ILE A 351 12.73 -41.57 -8.06
C ILE A 351 12.55 -42.70 -9.12
N GLY A 352 12.89 -42.38 -10.36
CA GLY A 352 12.83 -43.35 -11.49
C GLY A 352 11.47 -43.43 -12.18
N GLN A 353 10.46 -42.68 -11.75
CA GLN A 353 9.17 -42.58 -12.45
C GLN A 353 9.20 -41.48 -13.49
N ILE A 354 8.59 -41.68 -14.63
CA ILE A 354 8.56 -40.72 -15.75
C ILE A 354 7.32 -39.83 -15.61
N MET A 355 7.52 -38.55 -15.80
CA MET A 355 6.44 -37.59 -15.91
C MET A 355 5.66 -37.80 -17.20
N ASN A 356 4.33 -37.81 -17.11
CA ASN A 356 3.44 -37.97 -18.26
C ASN A 356 2.75 -36.63 -18.54
N SER A 357 2.85 -36.16 -19.78
CA SER A 357 2.21 -34.92 -20.24
C SER A 357 1.39 -35.20 -21.49
N GLN A 358 0.17 -34.67 -21.52
CA GLN A 358 -0.74 -34.73 -22.67
C GLN A 358 -1.36 -33.36 -22.93
N THR A 359 -1.44 -33.01 -24.20
CA THR A 359 -2.08 -31.76 -24.65
C THR A 359 -3.30 -32.09 -25.48
N VAL A 360 -4.39 -31.40 -25.26
CA VAL A 360 -5.63 -31.48 -26.04
C VAL A 360 -6.04 -30.09 -26.43
N SER A 361 -6.29 -29.87 -27.72
CA SER A 361 -6.89 -28.66 -28.24
C SER A 361 -8.40 -28.67 -28.06
N VAL A 362 -8.92 -27.65 -27.42
CA VAL A 362 -10.37 -27.49 -27.19
C VAL A 362 -10.96 -26.72 -28.35
N ASP A 363 -11.65 -27.40 -29.25
CA ASP A 363 -12.15 -26.82 -30.49
C ASP A 363 -13.51 -26.11 -30.34
N ARG A 364 -13.75 -25.13 -31.19
CA ARG A 364 -14.78 -24.07 -31.14
C ARG A 364 -16.25 -24.51 -31.28
N ASN A 365 -16.54 -25.71 -31.64
CA ASN A 365 -17.80 -26.03 -32.34
C ASN A 365 -18.97 -26.56 -31.51
N ASN A 366 -18.96 -26.51 -30.19
CA ASN A 366 -20.17 -26.84 -29.41
C ASN A 366 -20.22 -26.12 -28.05
N SER A 367 -21.30 -25.46 -27.80
CA SER A 367 -21.64 -24.55 -26.72
C SER A 367 -22.04 -25.21 -25.38
N LEU A 368 -21.51 -26.35 -25.02
CA LEU A 368 -21.84 -27.02 -23.75
C LEU A 368 -20.58 -27.41 -22.97
N LEU A 369 -20.73 -27.47 -21.65
CA LEU A 369 -19.69 -27.90 -20.71
C LEU A 369 -18.95 -29.12 -21.27
N ARG A 370 -17.65 -29.01 -21.51
CA ARG A 370 -16.86 -30.06 -22.11
C ARG A 370 -15.95 -30.69 -21.07
N ARG A 371 -15.98 -32.02 -21.05
CA ARG A 371 -15.12 -32.83 -20.20
C ARG A 371 -14.02 -33.47 -21.04
N PHE A 372 -12.78 -33.11 -20.77
CA PHE A 372 -11.58 -33.67 -21.38
C PHE A 372 -10.95 -34.72 -20.46
N PHE A 373 -10.62 -35.87 -21.02
CA PHE A 373 -9.98 -36.97 -20.26
C PHE A 373 -8.53 -37.09 -20.68
N PHE A 374 -7.65 -36.98 -19.71
CA PHE A 374 -6.21 -37.14 -19.88
C PHE A 374 -5.78 -38.46 -19.19
N LYS A 375 -5.23 -39.41 -19.94
CA LYS A 375 -4.66 -40.63 -19.36
C LYS A 375 -3.30 -40.34 -18.77
N THR A 376 -3.13 -40.55 -17.49
CA THR A 376 -1.88 -40.16 -16.81
C THR A 376 -0.86 -41.31 -16.75
N GLU A 377 -1.32 -42.59 -16.83
CA GLU A 377 -0.49 -43.80 -16.83
C GLU A 377 0.54 -43.91 -15.70
N ILE A 378 0.35 -43.14 -14.60
CA ILE A 378 1.22 -43.21 -13.42
C ILE A 378 0.78 -44.38 -12.57
N LYS A 379 1.74 -45.28 -12.25
CA LYS A 379 1.46 -46.53 -11.56
C LYS A 379 2.27 -46.68 -10.27
N ARG A 380 1.64 -47.22 -9.23
CA ARG A 380 2.26 -47.66 -7.97
C ARG A 380 3.05 -46.55 -7.24
N VAL A 381 2.53 -45.32 -7.24
CA VAL A 381 3.15 -44.15 -6.54
C VAL A 381 2.51 -43.96 -5.18
N THR A 382 3.25 -43.33 -4.26
CA THR A 382 2.74 -42.92 -2.94
C THR A 382 2.19 -41.48 -2.96
N ALA A 383 2.71 -40.65 -3.87
CA ALA A 383 2.25 -39.28 -4.09
C ALA A 383 2.51 -38.86 -5.54
N ALA A 384 1.72 -37.92 -6.01
CA ALA A 384 1.91 -37.29 -7.30
C ALA A 384 1.49 -35.80 -7.26
N LYS A 385 2.02 -35.00 -8.20
CA LYS A 385 1.61 -33.66 -8.49
C LYS A 385 0.99 -33.61 -9.88
N VAL A 386 -0.14 -32.91 -10.01
CA VAL A 386 -0.77 -32.66 -11.31
C VAL A 386 -0.70 -31.19 -11.61
N ILE A 387 -0.26 -30.86 -12.82
CA ILE A 387 -0.20 -29.51 -13.35
C ILE A 387 -1.14 -29.44 -14.54
N ILE A 388 -2.00 -28.44 -14.58
CA ILE A 388 -2.85 -28.13 -15.72
C ILE A 388 -2.41 -26.76 -16.21
N SER A 389 -2.04 -26.68 -17.48
CA SER A 389 -1.63 -25.41 -18.10
C SER A 389 -2.41 -25.13 -19.37
N SER A 390 -2.57 -23.85 -19.65
CA SER A 390 -3.14 -23.35 -20.89
C SER A 390 -2.19 -22.28 -21.45
N THR A 391 -1.86 -22.42 -22.74
CA THR A 391 -1.00 -21.48 -23.46
C THR A 391 -1.62 -21.25 -24.82
N HIS A 392 -2.31 -20.14 -25.00
CA HIS A 392 -2.94 -19.82 -26.28
C HIS A 392 -2.95 -18.33 -26.57
N GLU A 393 -2.61 -17.96 -27.81
CA GLU A 393 -2.45 -16.55 -28.24
C GLU A 393 -3.73 -15.72 -28.15
N ASN A 394 -4.89 -16.35 -28.21
CA ASN A 394 -6.14 -15.62 -28.34
C ASN A 394 -7.14 -15.87 -27.19
N ARG A 395 -6.86 -16.78 -26.22
CA ARG A 395 -7.91 -17.21 -25.26
C ARG A 395 -7.38 -17.91 -24.03
N GLN A 396 -8.04 -17.69 -22.91
CA GLN A 396 -7.80 -18.39 -21.66
C GLN A 396 -8.76 -19.60 -21.52
N ALA A 397 -8.31 -20.65 -20.84
CA ALA A 397 -9.16 -21.76 -20.44
C ALA A 397 -9.94 -21.43 -19.17
N ASP A 398 -11.25 -21.50 -19.23
CA ASP A 398 -12.11 -21.38 -18.05
C ASP A 398 -12.42 -22.76 -17.47
N ILE A 399 -11.65 -23.16 -16.45
CA ILE A 399 -11.75 -24.47 -15.81
C ILE A 399 -12.81 -24.44 -14.72
N LYS A 400 -13.87 -25.24 -14.87
CA LYS A 400 -14.98 -25.34 -13.90
C LYS A 400 -14.75 -26.44 -12.87
N SER A 401 -14.23 -27.58 -13.27
CA SER A 401 -13.93 -28.66 -12.35
C SER A 401 -12.77 -29.51 -12.81
N ILE A 402 -12.12 -30.17 -11.84
CA ILE A 402 -11.04 -31.14 -12.08
C ILE A 402 -11.35 -32.41 -11.28
N THR A 403 -11.38 -33.55 -11.97
CA THR A 403 -11.66 -34.85 -11.36
C THR A 403 -10.48 -35.78 -11.55
N PHE A 404 -10.00 -36.38 -10.46
CA PHE A 404 -8.92 -37.36 -10.48
C PHE A 404 -9.48 -38.79 -10.34
N LYS A 405 -9.13 -39.67 -11.26
CA LYS A 405 -9.45 -41.10 -11.17
C LYS A 405 -8.24 -41.86 -10.70
N ILE A 406 -8.31 -42.42 -9.49
CA ILE A 406 -7.25 -43.21 -8.88
C ILE A 406 -7.69 -44.66 -8.68
N LYS A 407 -6.72 -45.59 -8.62
CA LYS A 407 -6.91 -46.97 -8.21
C LYS A 407 -5.93 -47.29 -7.09
N ASN A 408 -6.45 -47.48 -5.90
CA ASN A 408 -5.63 -47.92 -4.76
C ASN A 408 -5.05 -49.30 -5.01
N LYS A 409 -3.80 -49.51 -4.65
CA LYS A 409 -3.12 -50.79 -4.68
C LYS A 409 -3.01 -51.35 -3.26
N GLU A 410 -3.23 -52.62 -3.12
CA GLU A 410 -2.92 -53.30 -1.88
C GLU A 410 -1.40 -53.29 -1.66
N VAL A 411 -0.99 -53.13 -0.41
CA VAL A 411 0.41 -53.32 -0.02
C VAL A 411 0.64 -54.82 -0.09
N GLU A 412 1.40 -55.27 -1.09
CA GLU A 412 1.94 -56.63 -1.04
C GLU A 412 2.78 -56.75 0.23
N ARG A 413 2.36 -57.62 1.16
CA ARG A 413 3.07 -57.93 2.39
C ARG A 413 4.31 -58.73 2.08
#